data_27316153d988f2f9e1949cbd6ba3d0d7
#
_entry.id   27316153d988f2f9e1949cbd6ba3d0d7
#
_cell.length_a   1.000
_cell.length_b   1.000
_cell.length_c   1.000
_cell.angle_alpha   90.00
_cell.angle_beta   90.00
_cell.angle_gamma   90.00
#
_symmetry.space_group_name_H-M   'P 1'
#
loop_
_entity.id
_entity.type
_entity.pdbx_description
1 polymer ?
#
loop_
_entity_poly.entity_id
_entity_poly.type
_entity_poly.pdbx_seq_one_letter_code
_entity_poly.pdbx_strand_id
1 'polypeptide(L)'
;TPQHPENAISLFIEAFQSVDPDGKRLAKVFRDSFDQIYDGQHTGRYSIEQLSKTESAHLGSIVEINIRREFDDIINDGEVMDFEIKDYEVDCKYSKSRFGWMIPSEALGHHGMLCHADDATSRFRVGFIKFDNSVLNKGGNRDGKQTVSAAGRKYITWLHFDEPFPPNTFLQLDPDDKDRILSLKSGAARLNELFRTAQEMRIPRGIVATVAQQKDYMKRIRYNGGSRSALQPEGIVILGDYNAHREIADALQLPIPGEGESLSVRLFPLQPDEDEKFVTIDGVNWRKARESDPIVTAPQIPFK
;
A
#
# COMPACT_ATOMS: atom_id res chain seq x y z
N THR A 1 -0.93 22.08 36.92
CA THR A 1 -0.11 23.08 36.18
C THR A 1 -0.65 23.11 34.75
N PRO A 2 -1.05 24.28 34.21
CA PRO A 2 -1.52 24.36 32.85
C PRO A 2 -0.36 23.99 31.93
N GLN A 3 -0.48 22.86 31.23
CA GLN A 3 0.50 22.42 30.24
C GLN A 3 0.43 23.38 29.05
N HIS A 4 1.57 23.89 28.61
CA HIS A 4 1.66 24.77 27.45
C HIS A 4 1.16 24.05 26.20
N PRO A 5 0.28 24.67 25.37
CA PRO A 5 -0.31 24.04 24.18
C PRO A 5 0.72 23.62 23.11
N GLU A 6 1.93 24.16 23.13
CA GLU A 6 3.03 23.74 22.25
C GLU A 6 3.59 22.35 22.59
N ASN A 7 3.30 21.84 23.79
CA ASN A 7 3.82 20.54 24.24
C ASN A 7 2.98 19.34 23.78
N ALA A 8 1.69 19.53 23.47
CA ALA A 8 0.81 18.40 23.12
C ALA A 8 1.22 17.73 21.80
N ILE A 9 1.48 18.50 20.75
CA ILE A 9 1.87 17.97 19.46
C ILE A 9 3.20 17.22 19.54
N SER A 10 4.17 17.70 20.32
CA SER A 10 5.43 16.98 20.57
C SER A 10 5.18 15.63 21.23
N LEU A 11 4.24 15.55 22.17
CA LEU A 11 3.84 14.28 22.80
C LEU A 11 3.21 13.31 21.81
N PHE A 12 2.41 13.80 20.86
CA PHE A 12 1.85 12.95 19.79
C PHE A 12 2.94 12.38 18.89
N ILE A 13 3.86 13.23 18.44
CA ILE A 13 5.00 12.83 17.62
C ILE A 13 5.83 11.77 18.36
N GLU A 14 6.19 12.00 19.61
CA GLU A 14 6.95 11.06 20.44
C GLU A 14 6.21 9.71 20.60
N ALA A 15 4.89 9.75 20.83
CA ALA A 15 4.10 8.54 20.96
C ALA A 15 4.15 7.67 19.70
N PHE A 16 3.93 8.27 18.53
CA PHE A 16 4.02 7.55 17.25
C PHE A 16 5.44 7.07 16.95
N GLN A 17 6.45 7.90 17.15
CA GLN A 17 7.85 7.53 16.92
C GLN A 17 8.32 6.39 17.82
N SER A 18 7.76 6.28 19.02
CA SER A 18 8.11 5.20 19.96
C SER A 18 7.65 3.81 19.49
N VAL A 19 6.56 3.73 18.72
CA VAL A 19 5.95 2.46 18.29
C VAL A 19 6.03 2.23 16.77
N ASP A 20 6.26 3.28 16.00
CA ASP A 20 6.36 3.24 14.52
C ASP A 20 7.43 4.23 14.01
N PRO A 21 8.70 4.03 14.39
CA PRO A 21 9.76 5.01 14.09
C PRO A 21 10.03 5.19 12.59
N ASP A 22 9.78 4.19 11.78
CA ASP A 22 9.98 4.21 10.33
C ASP A 22 8.68 4.40 9.52
N GLY A 23 7.53 4.58 10.20
CA GLY A 23 6.23 4.82 9.57
C GLY A 23 5.62 3.62 8.85
N LYS A 24 6.14 2.42 9.04
CA LYS A 24 5.64 1.21 8.34
C LYS A 24 4.25 0.80 8.77
N ARG A 25 3.89 0.99 10.04
CA ARG A 25 2.54 0.70 10.54
C ARG A 25 1.52 1.66 9.92
N LEU A 26 1.84 2.97 9.86
CA LEU A 26 1.00 3.95 9.15
C LEU A 26 0.92 3.66 7.65
N ALA A 27 2.04 3.34 7.01
CA ALA A 27 2.06 2.95 5.60
C ALA A 27 1.14 1.77 5.30
N LYS A 28 1.16 0.76 6.18
CA LYS A 28 0.26 -0.40 6.09
C LYS A 28 -1.21 0.00 6.26
N VAL A 29 -1.53 0.90 7.18
CA VAL A 29 -2.90 1.41 7.36
C VAL A 29 -3.44 2.01 6.06
N PHE A 30 -2.66 2.83 5.36
CA PHE A 30 -3.11 3.42 4.10
C PHE A 30 -3.30 2.37 3.00
N ARG A 31 -2.36 1.43 2.86
CA ARG A 31 -2.52 0.34 1.88
C ARG A 31 -3.77 -0.50 2.17
N ASP A 32 -3.95 -0.92 3.40
CA ASP A 32 -5.10 -1.72 3.82
C ASP A 32 -6.41 -0.95 3.65
N SER A 33 -6.43 0.35 3.89
CA SER A 33 -7.62 1.20 3.75
C SER A 33 -8.05 1.33 2.28
N PHE A 34 -7.11 1.51 1.35
CA PHE A 34 -7.42 1.49 -0.08
C PHE A 34 -7.91 0.13 -0.53
N ASP A 35 -7.23 -0.94 -0.13
CA ASP A 35 -7.64 -2.31 -0.49
C ASP A 35 -9.03 -2.63 0.05
N GLN A 36 -9.35 -2.19 1.25
CA GLN A 36 -10.66 -2.37 1.88
C GLN A 36 -11.77 -1.63 1.13
N ILE A 37 -11.56 -0.37 0.74
CA ILE A 37 -12.59 0.39 0.01
C ILE A 37 -12.79 -0.13 -1.41
N TYR A 38 -11.74 -0.61 -2.06
CA TYR A 38 -11.85 -1.22 -3.39
C TYR A 38 -12.62 -2.53 -3.34
N ASP A 39 -12.44 -3.32 -2.30
CA ASP A 39 -13.00 -4.69 -2.21
C ASP A 39 -12.76 -5.49 -3.49
N GLY A 40 -11.51 -5.45 -3.97
CA GLY A 40 -11.13 -5.89 -5.31
C GLY A 40 -11.46 -7.35 -5.60
N GLN A 41 -11.41 -8.23 -4.59
CA GLN A 41 -11.81 -9.63 -4.73
C GLN A 41 -13.25 -9.79 -5.25
N HIS A 42 -14.18 -8.94 -4.78
CA HIS A 42 -15.60 -9.01 -5.14
C HIS A 42 -15.98 -8.09 -6.30
N THR A 43 -15.25 -6.99 -6.49
CA THR A 43 -15.61 -5.92 -7.43
C THR A 43 -14.69 -5.82 -8.64
N GLY A 44 -13.44 -6.31 -8.53
CA GLY A 44 -12.39 -6.10 -9.52
C GLY A 44 -11.83 -4.68 -9.55
N ARG A 45 -12.23 -3.80 -8.61
CA ARG A 45 -11.76 -2.41 -8.55
C ARG A 45 -10.36 -2.32 -7.96
N TYR A 46 -9.59 -1.37 -8.46
CA TYR A 46 -8.19 -1.13 -8.10
C TYR A 46 -7.79 0.35 -8.11
N SER A 47 -8.74 1.26 -8.33
CA SER A 47 -8.47 2.70 -8.47
C SER A 47 -9.58 3.54 -7.84
N ILE A 48 -9.19 4.67 -7.27
CA ILE A 48 -10.08 5.67 -6.66
C ILE A 48 -11.14 6.18 -7.66
N GLU A 49 -10.77 6.31 -8.94
CA GLU A 49 -11.69 6.78 -9.98
C GLU A 49 -12.86 5.82 -10.24
N GLN A 50 -12.72 4.57 -9.85
CA GLN A 50 -13.80 3.57 -9.98
C GLN A 50 -14.83 3.63 -8.85
N LEU A 51 -14.55 4.41 -7.78
CA LEU A 51 -15.44 4.54 -6.63
C LEU A 51 -16.57 5.54 -6.91
N SER A 52 -17.75 5.26 -6.37
CA SER A 52 -18.82 6.25 -6.28
C SER A 52 -18.46 7.39 -5.32
N LYS A 53 -19.21 8.50 -5.37
CA LYS A 53 -19.01 9.61 -4.42
C LYS A 53 -19.18 9.18 -2.96
N THR A 54 -20.15 8.33 -2.69
CA THR A 54 -20.43 7.81 -1.34
C THR A 54 -19.28 6.94 -0.83
N GLU A 55 -18.79 6.01 -1.66
CA GLU A 55 -17.64 5.17 -1.31
C GLU A 55 -16.38 6.02 -1.08
N SER A 56 -16.13 6.98 -1.96
CA SER A 56 -14.98 7.89 -1.83
C SER A 56 -15.05 8.71 -0.53
N ALA A 57 -16.24 9.17 -0.13
CA ALA A 57 -16.44 9.86 1.14
C ALA A 57 -16.25 8.93 2.36
N HIS A 58 -16.55 7.65 2.21
CA HIS A 58 -16.40 6.65 3.29
C HIS A 58 -14.92 6.28 3.56
N LEU A 59 -14.02 6.52 2.62
CA LEU A 59 -12.59 6.22 2.79
C LEU A 59 -12.00 6.91 4.03
N GLY A 60 -12.43 8.15 4.34
CA GLY A 60 -11.99 8.86 5.54
C GLY A 60 -12.31 8.10 6.83
N SER A 61 -13.52 7.57 6.95
CA SER A 61 -13.92 6.75 8.09
C SER A 61 -13.14 5.44 8.18
N ILE A 62 -12.85 4.82 7.05
CA ILE A 62 -12.03 3.61 7.01
C ILE A 62 -10.61 3.89 7.52
N VAL A 63 -9.98 4.98 7.07
CA VAL A 63 -8.65 5.39 7.53
C VAL A 63 -8.64 5.64 9.04
N GLU A 64 -9.61 6.40 9.55
CA GLU A 64 -9.77 6.68 10.99
C GLU A 64 -9.89 5.38 11.81
N ILE A 65 -10.80 4.48 11.41
CA ILE A 65 -11.02 3.20 12.09
C ILE A 65 -9.75 2.34 12.06
N ASN A 66 -9.06 2.29 10.93
CA ASN A 66 -7.85 1.49 10.78
C ASN A 66 -6.67 2.06 11.58
N ILE A 67 -6.52 3.39 11.66
CA ILE A 67 -5.54 4.03 12.54
C ILE A 67 -5.83 3.68 14.00
N ARG A 68 -7.08 3.86 14.43
CA ARG A 68 -7.49 3.57 15.81
C ARG A 68 -7.21 2.12 16.20
N ARG A 69 -7.47 1.20 15.30
CA ARG A 69 -7.25 -0.24 15.51
C ARG A 69 -5.76 -0.60 15.51
N GLU A 70 -5.01 -0.08 14.57
CA GLU A 70 -3.57 -0.39 14.45
C GLU A 70 -2.74 0.18 15.61
N PHE A 71 -3.12 1.36 16.11
CA PHE A 71 -2.39 2.07 17.16
C PHE A 71 -3.12 2.05 18.52
N ASP A 72 -3.80 0.95 18.85
CA ASP A 72 -4.49 0.76 20.13
C ASP A 72 -3.55 0.77 21.35
N ASP A 73 -2.24 0.64 21.11
CA ASP A 73 -1.18 0.78 22.09
C ASP A 73 -0.89 2.23 22.51
N ILE A 74 -1.27 3.23 21.71
CA ILE A 74 -1.05 4.66 22.00
C ILE A 74 -2.28 5.55 21.82
N ILE A 75 -3.35 5.04 21.22
CA ILE A 75 -4.60 5.77 20.95
C ILE A 75 -5.75 5.13 21.71
N ASN A 76 -6.51 5.94 22.44
CA ASN A 76 -7.80 5.54 23.00
C ASN A 76 -8.93 6.19 22.19
N ASP A 77 -10.18 5.74 22.44
CA ASP A 77 -11.36 6.41 21.93
C ASP A 77 -11.53 7.76 22.63
N GLY A 78 -11.74 8.83 21.86
CA GLY A 78 -12.03 10.15 22.41
C GLY A 78 -13.43 10.22 23.00
N GLU A 79 -13.64 11.12 23.96
CA GLU A 79 -14.97 11.39 24.50
C GLU A 79 -15.74 12.41 23.62
N VAL A 80 -15.03 13.34 23.01
CA VAL A 80 -15.56 14.44 22.21
C VAL A 80 -15.09 14.35 20.75
N MET A 81 -13.81 14.02 20.53
CA MET A 81 -13.21 13.84 19.22
C MET A 81 -13.01 12.35 18.91
N ASP A 82 -12.46 12.05 17.75
CA ASP A 82 -12.27 10.66 17.28
C ASP A 82 -11.30 9.86 18.17
N PHE A 83 -10.23 10.52 18.64
CA PHE A 83 -9.14 9.90 19.40
C PHE A 83 -8.83 10.65 20.69
N GLU A 84 -8.29 9.91 21.66
CA GLU A 84 -7.52 10.46 22.76
C GLU A 84 -6.07 9.96 22.66
N ILE A 85 -5.13 10.90 22.65
CA ILE A 85 -3.67 10.64 22.62
C ILE A 85 -3.03 11.44 23.75
N LYS A 86 -2.37 10.77 24.72
CA LYS A 86 -1.71 11.44 25.85
C LYS A 86 -2.65 12.42 26.59
N ASP A 87 -3.86 11.99 26.89
CA ASP A 87 -4.89 12.76 27.57
C ASP A 87 -5.40 14.01 26.78
N TYR A 88 -5.18 14.06 25.47
CA TYR A 88 -5.70 15.10 24.59
C TYR A 88 -6.67 14.56 23.57
N GLU A 89 -7.78 15.25 23.38
CA GLU A 89 -8.75 14.99 22.33
C GLU A 89 -8.18 15.38 20.95
N VAL A 90 -8.23 14.46 20.00
CA VAL A 90 -7.66 14.62 18.65
C VAL A 90 -8.68 14.18 17.60
N ASP A 91 -9.03 15.09 16.72
CA ASP A 91 -9.91 14.85 15.58
C ASP A 91 -9.12 14.30 14.40
N CYS A 92 -9.50 13.14 13.85
CA CYS A 92 -8.81 12.53 12.72
C CYS A 92 -9.48 12.92 11.41
N LYS A 93 -8.72 13.51 10.51
CA LYS A 93 -9.24 13.91 9.19
C LYS A 93 -8.38 13.35 8.07
N TYR A 94 -9.05 12.67 7.15
CA TYR A 94 -8.46 12.24 5.89
C TYR A 94 -8.92 13.14 4.75
N SER A 95 -8.03 13.43 3.83
CA SER A 95 -8.36 14.09 2.57
C SER A 95 -7.68 13.41 1.39
N LYS A 96 -8.42 13.17 0.33
CA LYS A 96 -7.85 12.67 -0.92
C LYS A 96 -7.05 13.75 -1.67
N SER A 97 -7.31 15.04 -1.43
CA SER A 97 -6.50 16.15 -1.89
C SER A 97 -5.49 16.57 -0.82
N ARG A 98 -4.37 17.17 -1.24
CA ARG A 98 -3.24 17.47 -0.34
C ARG A 98 -3.58 18.30 0.89
N PHE A 99 -4.57 19.18 0.80
CA PHE A 99 -4.92 20.14 1.86
C PHE A 99 -6.44 20.34 1.98
N GLY A 100 -7.24 19.37 1.57
CA GLY A 100 -8.70 19.48 1.52
C GLY A 100 -9.43 18.98 2.76
N TRP A 101 -8.77 18.94 3.92
CA TRP A 101 -9.42 18.51 5.16
C TRP A 101 -10.57 19.43 5.53
N MET A 102 -11.72 18.81 5.80
CA MET A 102 -12.93 19.49 6.20
C MET A 102 -13.08 19.45 7.73
N ILE A 103 -12.79 20.56 8.37
CA ILE A 103 -12.74 20.69 9.83
C ILE A 103 -14.12 21.17 10.34
N PRO A 104 -14.79 20.37 11.18
CA PRO A 104 -16.07 20.77 11.73
C PRO A 104 -15.90 21.79 12.87
N SER A 105 -16.95 22.55 13.16
CA SER A 105 -16.89 23.62 14.19
C SER A 105 -16.59 23.10 15.60
N GLU A 106 -17.04 21.89 15.92
CA GLU A 106 -16.79 21.23 17.20
C GLU A 106 -15.32 20.88 17.43
N ALA A 107 -14.51 20.76 16.37
CA ALA A 107 -13.09 20.51 16.48
C ALA A 107 -12.26 21.74 16.89
N LEU A 108 -12.85 22.94 16.86
CA LEU A 108 -12.16 24.17 17.28
C LEU A 108 -11.72 24.06 18.75
N GLY A 109 -10.46 24.42 18.99
CA GLY A 109 -9.83 24.32 20.31
C GLY A 109 -9.17 22.96 20.60
N HIS A 110 -9.48 21.94 19.82
CA HIS A 110 -8.86 20.61 19.89
C HIS A 110 -7.71 20.47 18.89
N HIS A 111 -7.02 19.33 18.95
CA HIS A 111 -5.96 19.01 18.01
C HIS A 111 -6.50 18.16 16.86
N GLY A 112 -5.87 18.27 15.70
CA GLY A 112 -6.18 17.45 14.54
C GLY A 112 -5.02 16.58 14.10
N MET A 113 -5.31 15.33 13.78
CA MET A 113 -4.43 14.44 13.03
C MET A 113 -4.85 14.51 11.57
N LEU A 114 -4.03 15.12 10.73
CA LEU A 114 -4.31 15.37 9.32
C LEU A 114 -3.63 14.31 8.46
N CYS A 115 -4.43 13.51 7.78
CA CYS A 115 -3.99 12.40 6.94
C CYS A 115 -4.27 12.68 5.46
N HIS A 116 -3.31 12.34 4.61
CA HIS A 116 -3.45 12.33 3.16
C HIS A 116 -2.66 11.15 2.58
N ALA A 117 -3.23 10.48 1.61
CA ALA A 117 -2.54 9.45 0.84
C ALA A 117 -2.99 9.48 -0.62
N ASP A 118 -2.07 9.19 -1.52
CA ASP A 118 -2.31 9.11 -2.96
C ASP A 118 -1.89 7.73 -3.45
N ASP A 119 -2.86 6.92 -3.85
CA ASP A 119 -2.61 5.54 -4.31
C ASP A 119 -1.89 5.47 -5.66
N ALA A 120 -2.01 6.50 -6.49
CA ALA A 120 -1.30 6.55 -7.77
C ALA A 120 0.23 6.72 -7.59
N THR A 121 0.63 7.54 -6.62
CA THR A 121 2.04 7.79 -6.30
C THR A 121 2.57 6.92 -5.16
N SER A 122 1.69 6.26 -4.42
CA SER A 122 2.00 5.48 -3.21
C SER A 122 2.77 6.31 -2.17
N ARG A 123 2.29 7.54 -1.94
CA ARG A 123 2.85 8.47 -0.95
C ARG A 123 1.80 8.92 0.04
N PHE A 124 2.18 9.05 1.31
CA PHE A 124 1.29 9.52 2.35
C PHE A 124 1.91 10.64 3.20
N ARG A 125 1.04 11.37 3.86
CA ARG A 125 1.37 12.41 4.82
C ARG A 125 0.52 12.24 6.06
N VAL A 126 1.12 12.43 7.21
CA VAL A 126 0.42 12.54 8.50
C VAL A 126 1.07 13.67 9.28
N GLY A 127 0.25 14.59 9.74
CA GLY A 127 0.70 15.72 10.56
C GLY A 127 -0.33 16.11 11.61
N PHE A 128 0.10 16.92 12.54
CA PHE A 128 -0.72 17.41 13.64
C PHE A 128 -0.79 18.93 13.65
N ILE A 129 -1.94 19.46 14.03
CA ILE A 129 -2.19 20.89 14.15
C ILE A 129 -3.19 21.12 15.30
N LYS A 130 -3.10 22.28 15.95
CA LYS A 130 -4.17 22.76 16.80
C LYS A 130 -5.17 23.58 15.97
N PHE A 131 -6.44 23.25 16.04
CA PHE A 131 -7.48 23.99 15.32
C PHE A 131 -7.88 25.26 16.08
N ASP A 132 -7.62 26.38 15.48
CA ASP A 132 -8.14 27.68 15.89
C ASP A 132 -8.45 28.56 14.65
N ASN A 133 -9.10 29.68 14.87
CA ASN A 133 -9.52 30.57 13.79
C ASN A 133 -8.35 31.17 13.00
N SER A 134 -7.13 31.18 13.53
CA SER A 134 -5.94 31.73 12.85
C SER A 134 -5.40 30.79 11.78
N VAL A 135 -5.65 29.49 11.91
CA VAL A 135 -5.14 28.49 10.96
C VAL A 135 -6.19 28.04 9.93
N LEU A 136 -7.44 28.42 10.11
CA LEU A 136 -8.54 28.04 9.23
C LEU A 136 -8.93 29.18 8.27
N ASN A 137 -9.45 28.80 7.10
CA ASN A 137 -10.04 29.76 6.17
C ASN A 137 -11.29 30.41 6.77
N LYS A 138 -11.51 31.70 6.50
CA LYS A 138 -12.72 32.40 6.87
C LYS A 138 -13.90 31.88 6.04
N GLY A 139 -15.03 31.66 6.69
CA GLY A 139 -16.21 31.07 6.07
C GLY A 139 -16.14 29.54 6.03
N GLY A 140 -17.26 28.90 5.95
CA GLY A 140 -17.41 27.46 5.87
C GLY A 140 -18.17 27.02 4.62
N ASN A 141 -18.22 25.73 4.38
CA ASN A 141 -19.14 25.16 3.41
C ASN A 141 -20.60 25.23 3.95
N ARG A 142 -21.54 24.64 3.21
CA ARG A 142 -22.97 24.60 3.57
C ARG A 142 -23.21 24.03 4.98
N ASP A 143 -22.34 23.14 5.45
CA ASP A 143 -22.41 22.47 6.75
C ASP A 143 -21.55 23.17 7.82
N GLY A 144 -21.02 24.36 7.55
CA GLY A 144 -20.16 25.12 8.45
C GLY A 144 -18.74 24.61 8.61
N LYS A 145 -18.33 23.60 7.82
CA LYS A 145 -16.97 23.06 7.89
C LYS A 145 -15.98 23.99 7.19
N GLN A 146 -14.82 24.17 7.80
CA GLN A 146 -13.75 25.02 7.31
C GLN A 146 -12.57 24.17 6.85
N THR A 147 -11.67 24.75 6.06
CA THR A 147 -10.41 24.12 5.64
C THR A 147 -9.22 24.85 6.25
N VAL A 148 -8.09 24.16 6.37
CA VAL A 148 -6.83 24.78 6.79
C VAL A 148 -6.40 25.81 5.75
N SER A 149 -6.16 27.04 6.16
CA SER A 149 -5.75 28.12 5.27
C SER A 149 -4.33 27.92 4.73
N ALA A 150 -4.01 28.56 3.60
CA ALA A 150 -2.65 28.54 3.07
C ALA A 150 -1.59 29.02 4.09
N ALA A 151 -1.94 30.07 4.87
CA ALA A 151 -1.09 30.54 5.96
C ALA A 151 -1.05 29.57 7.15
N GLY A 152 -2.17 28.88 7.43
CA GLY A 152 -2.29 27.90 8.50
C GLY A 152 -1.46 26.63 8.28
N ARG A 153 -1.23 26.24 7.02
CA ARG A 153 -0.46 25.04 6.68
C ARG A 153 0.94 25.00 7.25
N LYS A 154 1.58 26.14 7.46
CA LYS A 154 2.92 26.26 8.09
C LYS A 154 2.94 25.85 9.57
N TYR A 155 1.78 25.78 10.21
CA TYR A 155 1.67 25.35 11.61
C TYR A 155 1.39 23.84 11.75
N ILE A 156 1.29 23.12 10.64
CA ILE A 156 1.23 21.65 10.68
C ILE A 156 2.60 21.12 11.04
N THR A 157 2.68 20.35 12.13
CA THR A 157 3.88 19.58 12.45
C THR A 157 3.76 18.20 11.81
N TRP A 158 4.60 17.92 10.85
CA TRP A 158 4.56 16.67 10.11
C TRP A 158 5.26 15.55 10.88
N LEU A 159 4.53 14.44 11.09
CA LEU A 159 5.09 13.18 11.54
C LEU A 159 5.72 12.45 10.33
N HIS A 160 5.00 12.40 9.22
CA HIS A 160 5.47 11.87 7.94
C HIS A 160 5.06 12.81 6.81
N PHE A 161 5.97 13.04 5.86
CA PHE A 161 5.73 13.90 4.72
C PHE A 161 6.21 13.25 3.42
N ASP A 162 5.27 12.89 2.55
CA ASP A 162 5.51 12.17 1.29
C ASP A 162 6.30 10.86 1.47
N GLU A 163 6.04 10.16 2.57
CA GLU A 163 6.63 8.85 2.81
C GLU A 163 5.97 7.76 1.96
N PRO A 164 6.72 6.73 1.56
CA PRO A 164 6.16 5.66 0.74
C PRO A 164 5.24 4.73 1.55
N PHE A 165 4.19 4.24 0.91
CA PHE A 165 3.45 3.07 1.37
C PHE A 165 3.44 1.99 0.28
N PRO A 166 3.11 0.71 0.59
CA PRO A 166 3.18 -0.36 -0.39
C PRO A 166 2.39 -0.02 -1.66
N PRO A 167 3.02 -0.12 -2.84
CA PRO A 167 2.44 0.41 -4.07
C PRO A 167 1.27 -0.44 -4.57
N ASN A 168 0.34 0.21 -5.26
CA ASN A 168 -0.66 -0.44 -6.08
C ASN A 168 -0.05 -0.81 -7.44
N THR A 169 0.58 -1.97 -7.49
CA THR A 169 1.34 -2.42 -8.66
C THR A 169 0.44 -2.54 -9.91
N PHE A 170 -0.79 -3.00 -9.74
CA PHE A 170 -1.72 -3.15 -10.86
C PHE A 170 -2.10 -1.78 -11.48
N LEU A 171 -2.31 -0.77 -10.62
CA LEU A 171 -2.58 0.60 -11.08
C LEU A 171 -1.42 1.18 -11.90
N GLN A 172 -0.19 0.76 -11.62
CA GLN A 172 1.03 1.24 -12.30
C GLN A 172 1.28 0.57 -13.67
N LEU A 173 0.57 -0.51 -14.00
CA LEU A 173 0.68 -1.13 -15.31
C LEU A 173 0.10 -0.23 -16.41
N ASP A 174 0.58 -0.41 -17.64
CA ASP A 174 0.02 0.27 -18.79
C ASP A 174 -1.48 -0.04 -18.97
N PRO A 175 -2.30 0.93 -19.41
CA PRO A 175 -3.74 0.71 -19.59
C PRO A 175 -4.07 -0.49 -20.49
N ASP A 176 -3.34 -0.69 -21.58
CA ASP A 176 -3.54 -1.81 -22.50
C ASP A 176 -3.25 -3.17 -21.82
N ASP A 177 -2.24 -3.22 -20.96
CA ASP A 177 -1.92 -4.40 -20.17
C ASP A 177 -3.01 -4.72 -19.15
N LYS A 178 -3.50 -3.71 -18.45
CA LYS A 178 -4.63 -3.87 -17.51
C LYS A 178 -5.88 -4.39 -18.20
N ASP A 179 -6.24 -3.81 -19.33
CA ASP A 179 -7.39 -4.20 -20.11
C ASP A 179 -7.25 -5.65 -20.64
N ARG A 180 -6.06 -6.01 -21.14
CA ARG A 180 -5.77 -7.37 -21.60
C ARG A 180 -5.93 -8.39 -20.49
N ILE A 181 -5.36 -8.13 -19.31
CA ILE A 181 -5.44 -9.01 -18.14
C ILE A 181 -6.91 -9.17 -17.73
N LEU A 182 -7.63 -8.08 -17.54
CA LEU A 182 -9.00 -8.10 -17.03
C LEU A 182 -10.03 -8.64 -18.05
N SER A 183 -9.71 -8.64 -19.33
CA SER A 183 -10.58 -9.20 -20.38
C SER A 183 -10.67 -10.72 -20.37
N LEU A 184 -9.72 -11.40 -19.73
CA LEU A 184 -9.69 -12.86 -19.68
C LEU A 184 -10.80 -13.42 -18.77
N LYS A 185 -11.42 -14.52 -19.19
CA LYS A 185 -12.65 -15.03 -18.56
C LYS A 185 -12.44 -15.70 -17.21
N SER A 186 -11.30 -16.34 -16.98
CA SER A 186 -11.06 -17.07 -15.73
C SER A 186 -10.02 -16.36 -14.85
N GLY A 187 -10.17 -16.48 -13.54
CA GLY A 187 -9.20 -15.97 -12.59
C GLY A 187 -7.80 -16.58 -12.75
N ALA A 188 -7.73 -17.87 -13.13
CA ALA A 188 -6.46 -18.51 -13.43
C ALA A 188 -5.78 -17.88 -14.65
N ALA A 189 -6.52 -17.65 -15.73
CA ALA A 189 -5.99 -17.02 -16.94
C ALA A 189 -5.54 -15.57 -16.65
N ARG A 190 -6.32 -14.80 -15.89
CA ARG A 190 -5.97 -13.43 -15.50
C ARG A 190 -4.71 -13.39 -14.66
N LEU A 191 -4.54 -14.29 -13.68
CA LEU A 191 -3.32 -14.34 -12.86
C LEU A 191 -2.11 -14.78 -13.66
N ASN A 192 -2.24 -15.76 -14.55
CA ASN A 192 -1.13 -16.14 -15.42
C ASN A 192 -0.68 -14.95 -16.27
N GLU A 193 -1.61 -14.19 -16.83
CA GLU A 193 -1.30 -13.01 -17.64
C GLU A 193 -0.69 -11.88 -16.79
N LEU A 194 -1.17 -11.68 -15.57
CA LEU A 194 -0.57 -10.74 -14.62
C LEU A 194 0.91 -11.04 -14.39
N PHE A 195 1.24 -12.29 -14.08
CA PHE A 195 2.63 -12.68 -13.79
C PHE A 195 3.52 -12.73 -15.04
N ARG A 196 2.96 -12.91 -16.24
CA ARG A 196 3.71 -12.73 -17.50
C ARG A 196 4.05 -11.27 -17.75
N THR A 197 3.11 -10.37 -17.46
CA THR A 197 3.20 -8.94 -17.77
C THR A 197 3.99 -8.17 -16.73
N ALA A 198 3.71 -8.40 -15.45
CA ALA A 198 4.27 -7.66 -14.32
C ALA A 198 5.49 -8.36 -13.72
N GLN A 199 6.45 -8.78 -14.56
CA GLN A 199 7.68 -9.39 -14.09
C GLN A 199 8.56 -8.39 -13.35
N GLU A 200 9.36 -8.90 -12.39
CA GLU A 200 10.29 -8.14 -11.57
C GLU A 200 9.64 -7.07 -10.69
N MET A 201 8.34 -7.17 -10.47
CA MET A 201 7.55 -6.27 -9.62
C MET A 201 6.95 -7.05 -8.45
N ARG A 202 6.97 -6.47 -7.26
CA ARG A 202 6.30 -7.05 -6.08
C ARG A 202 4.78 -6.93 -6.25
N ILE A 203 4.09 -8.04 -6.26
CA ILE A 203 2.63 -8.13 -6.40
C ILE A 203 2.02 -8.47 -5.03
N PRO A 204 1.35 -7.51 -4.36
CA PRO A 204 0.68 -7.76 -3.10
C PRO A 204 -0.49 -8.74 -3.23
N ARG A 205 -0.80 -9.41 -2.12
CA ARG A 205 -1.96 -10.33 -2.04
C ARG A 205 -3.28 -9.67 -2.47
N GLY A 206 -3.47 -8.39 -2.15
CA GLY A 206 -4.66 -7.64 -2.57
C GLY A 206 -4.82 -7.55 -4.08
N ILE A 207 -3.73 -7.38 -4.82
CA ILE A 207 -3.75 -7.38 -6.29
C ILE A 207 -4.07 -8.77 -6.83
N VAL A 208 -3.50 -9.83 -6.25
CA VAL A 208 -3.83 -11.21 -6.64
C VAL A 208 -5.33 -11.48 -6.43
N ALA A 209 -5.89 -11.06 -5.30
CA ALA A 209 -7.31 -11.19 -5.02
C ALA A 209 -8.18 -10.42 -6.03
N THR A 210 -7.80 -9.19 -6.36
CA THR A 210 -8.50 -8.32 -7.30
C THR A 210 -8.51 -8.91 -8.71
N VAL A 211 -7.38 -9.40 -9.19
CA VAL A 211 -7.23 -9.97 -10.53
C VAL A 211 -7.92 -11.34 -10.63
N ALA A 212 -7.78 -12.19 -9.61
CA ALA A 212 -8.42 -13.49 -9.57
C ALA A 212 -9.94 -13.41 -9.45
N GLN A 213 -10.46 -12.48 -8.65
CA GLN A 213 -11.89 -12.32 -8.35
C GLN A 213 -12.54 -13.63 -7.90
N GLN A 214 -11.87 -14.38 -7.04
CA GLN A 214 -12.35 -15.66 -6.51
C GLN A 214 -11.99 -15.82 -5.03
N LYS A 215 -12.79 -16.63 -4.34
CA LYS A 215 -12.64 -16.90 -2.90
C LYS A 215 -11.27 -17.51 -2.55
N ASP A 216 -10.80 -18.46 -3.35
CA ASP A 216 -9.56 -19.19 -3.11
C ASP A 216 -8.39 -18.69 -3.99
N TYR A 217 -8.27 -17.39 -4.16
CA TYR A 217 -7.30 -16.77 -5.08
C TYR A 217 -5.85 -17.21 -4.85
N MET A 218 -5.42 -17.44 -3.60
CA MET A 218 -4.06 -17.89 -3.32
C MET A 218 -3.75 -19.30 -3.81
N LYS A 219 -4.76 -20.17 -3.99
CA LYS A 219 -4.57 -21.48 -4.61
C LYS A 219 -4.17 -21.39 -6.08
N ARG A 220 -4.49 -20.28 -6.74
CA ARG A 220 -4.18 -20.05 -8.15
C ARG A 220 -2.70 -19.75 -8.43
N ILE A 221 -1.88 -19.51 -7.40
CA ILE A 221 -0.44 -19.31 -7.55
C ILE A 221 0.36 -20.61 -7.44
N ARG A 222 -0.18 -21.64 -6.81
CA ARG A 222 0.52 -22.88 -6.46
C ARG A 222 1.03 -23.67 -7.67
N TYR A 223 1.96 -24.63 -7.43
CA TYR A 223 2.42 -25.56 -8.45
C TYR A 223 1.32 -26.52 -8.94
N ASN A 224 0.47 -27.00 -8.05
CA ASN A 224 -0.62 -27.92 -8.43
C ASN A 224 -1.81 -27.15 -9.03
N GLY A 225 -1.78 -26.95 -10.35
CA GLY A 225 -2.84 -26.29 -11.11
C GLY A 225 -2.90 -24.77 -10.98
N GLY A 226 -1.87 -24.14 -10.38
CA GLY A 226 -1.76 -22.71 -10.26
C GLY A 226 -0.77 -22.08 -11.24
N SER A 227 -0.53 -20.78 -11.11
CA SER A 227 0.35 -20.01 -12.01
C SER A 227 1.79 -20.52 -12.00
N ARG A 228 2.30 -21.00 -10.86
CA ARG A 228 3.66 -21.58 -10.78
C ARG A 228 3.84 -22.75 -11.74
N SER A 229 2.88 -23.66 -11.80
CA SER A 229 2.94 -24.77 -12.75
C SER A 229 2.62 -24.36 -14.18
N ALA A 230 1.66 -23.46 -14.37
CA ALA A 230 1.27 -23.00 -15.70
C ALA A 230 2.38 -22.20 -16.41
N LEU A 231 3.16 -21.41 -15.68
CA LEU A 231 4.19 -20.53 -16.23
C LEU A 231 5.60 -21.17 -16.25
N GLN A 232 5.81 -22.28 -15.57
CA GLN A 232 7.08 -23.00 -15.56
C GLN A 232 7.57 -23.37 -16.98
N PRO A 233 6.72 -23.92 -17.89
CA PRO A 233 7.13 -24.19 -19.28
C PRO A 233 7.52 -22.94 -20.06
N GLU A 234 7.06 -21.76 -19.63
CA GLU A 234 7.39 -20.47 -20.24
C GLU A 234 8.67 -19.85 -19.67
N GLY A 235 9.36 -20.55 -18.79
CA GLY A 235 10.60 -20.11 -18.16
C GLY A 235 10.40 -19.15 -16.99
N ILE A 236 9.19 -18.99 -16.50
CA ILE A 236 8.85 -18.04 -15.44
C ILE A 236 8.73 -18.75 -14.09
N VAL A 237 9.43 -18.21 -13.09
CA VAL A 237 9.28 -18.59 -11.68
C VAL A 237 8.54 -17.49 -10.92
N ILE A 238 7.81 -17.87 -9.86
CA ILE A 238 7.14 -16.93 -8.97
C ILE A 238 7.74 -17.07 -7.57
N LEU A 239 8.45 -16.05 -7.14
CA LEU A 239 9.05 -15.94 -5.82
C LEU A 239 8.01 -15.43 -4.82
N GLY A 240 8.04 -15.92 -3.60
CA GLY A 240 7.20 -15.50 -2.50
C GLY A 240 8.01 -15.21 -1.24
N ASP A 241 7.32 -15.08 -0.11
CA ASP A 241 7.93 -14.79 1.20
C ASP A 241 8.47 -16.08 1.86
N TYR A 242 9.47 -16.68 1.22
CA TYR A 242 10.21 -17.85 1.71
C TYR A 242 11.71 -17.54 1.71
N ASN A 243 12.48 -18.07 2.65
CA ASN A 243 13.91 -17.79 2.73
C ASN A 243 14.65 -18.11 1.43
N ALA A 244 14.42 -19.29 0.85
CA ALA A 244 15.04 -19.67 -0.42
C ALA A 244 14.65 -18.76 -1.58
N HIS A 245 13.42 -18.25 -1.60
CA HIS A 245 12.97 -17.32 -2.64
C HIS A 245 13.60 -15.94 -2.49
N ARG A 246 13.77 -15.46 -1.25
CA ARG A 246 14.49 -14.20 -0.97
C ARG A 246 15.95 -14.28 -1.37
N GLU A 247 16.61 -15.41 -1.11
CA GLU A 247 18.00 -15.64 -1.55
C GLU A 247 18.11 -15.61 -3.08
N ILE A 248 17.15 -16.21 -3.80
CA ILE A 248 17.07 -16.15 -5.27
C ILE A 248 16.91 -14.70 -5.73
N ALA A 249 15.98 -13.96 -5.14
CA ALA A 249 15.73 -12.56 -5.49
C ALA A 249 16.98 -11.70 -5.25
N ASP A 250 17.65 -11.86 -4.11
CA ASP A 250 18.87 -11.13 -3.78
C ASP A 250 20.01 -11.45 -4.76
N ALA A 251 20.25 -12.73 -5.03
CA ALA A 251 21.28 -13.17 -5.98
C ALA A 251 21.08 -12.60 -7.40
N LEU A 252 19.83 -12.46 -7.82
CA LEU A 252 19.45 -11.89 -9.13
C LEU A 252 19.25 -10.37 -9.10
N GLN A 253 19.48 -9.70 -7.96
CA GLN A 253 19.27 -8.26 -7.77
C GLN A 253 17.83 -7.81 -8.08
N LEU A 254 16.87 -8.65 -7.71
CA LEU A 254 15.44 -8.36 -7.82
C LEU A 254 14.90 -7.71 -6.52
N PRO A 255 13.80 -6.99 -6.58
CA PRO A 255 13.06 -6.63 -5.37
C PRO A 255 12.72 -7.88 -4.56
N ILE A 256 12.93 -7.82 -3.23
CA ILE A 256 12.70 -8.97 -2.36
C ILE A 256 11.24 -9.00 -1.92
N PRO A 257 10.48 -10.06 -2.23
CA PRO A 257 9.10 -10.17 -1.77
C PRO A 257 9.01 -10.19 -0.24
N GLY A 258 8.11 -9.39 0.30
CA GLY A 258 7.75 -9.40 1.71
C GLY A 258 6.53 -10.29 1.98
N GLU A 259 6.00 -10.19 3.20
CA GLU A 259 4.83 -10.97 3.62
C GLU A 259 3.63 -10.74 2.66
N GLY A 260 3.09 -11.83 2.15
CA GLY A 260 1.95 -11.81 1.23
C GLY A 260 2.24 -11.30 -0.18
N GLU A 261 3.49 -10.99 -0.49
CA GLU A 261 3.90 -10.55 -1.83
C GLU A 261 4.42 -11.71 -2.68
N SER A 262 4.27 -11.57 -3.99
CA SER A 262 4.82 -12.46 -5.01
C SER A 262 5.55 -11.65 -6.07
N LEU A 263 6.58 -12.24 -6.68
CA LEU A 263 7.35 -11.62 -7.75
C LEU A 263 7.67 -12.66 -8.80
N SER A 264 7.28 -12.42 -10.03
CA SER A 264 7.61 -13.29 -11.17
C SER A 264 8.86 -12.81 -11.90
N VAL A 265 9.61 -13.74 -12.45
CA VAL A 265 10.79 -13.47 -13.28
C VAL A 265 11.01 -14.61 -14.26
N ARG A 266 11.35 -14.29 -15.49
CA ARG A 266 11.78 -15.30 -16.47
C ARG A 266 13.27 -15.55 -16.31
N LEU A 267 13.66 -16.83 -16.28
CA LEU A 267 15.03 -17.30 -16.11
C LEU A 267 15.56 -17.95 -17.38
N PHE A 268 16.86 -17.88 -17.55
CA PHE A 268 17.60 -18.56 -18.60
C PHE A 268 18.93 -19.10 -18.03
N PRO A 269 19.40 -20.29 -18.45
CA PRO A 269 20.68 -20.80 -17.98
C PRO A 269 21.85 -19.86 -18.34
N LEU A 270 22.72 -19.60 -17.36
CA LEU A 270 23.93 -18.81 -17.56
C LEU A 270 24.82 -19.52 -18.56
N GLN A 271 25.27 -18.83 -19.61
CA GLN A 271 26.18 -19.38 -20.61
C GLN A 271 27.64 -19.26 -20.13
N PRO A 272 28.56 -20.14 -20.61
CA PRO A 272 29.93 -20.22 -20.08
C PRO A 272 30.76 -18.94 -20.19
N ASP A 273 30.44 -18.07 -21.12
CA ASP A 273 31.14 -16.82 -21.41
C ASP A 273 30.44 -15.56 -20.87
N GLU A 274 29.34 -15.74 -20.15
CA GLU A 274 28.58 -14.63 -19.56
C GLU A 274 29.07 -14.31 -18.17
N ASP A 275 29.26 -13.01 -17.90
CA ASP A 275 29.54 -12.44 -16.58
C ASP A 275 28.31 -11.66 -16.07
N GLU A 276 27.30 -12.39 -15.63
CA GLU A 276 26.06 -11.84 -15.11
C GLU A 276 25.73 -12.40 -13.73
N LYS A 277 24.87 -11.72 -13.02
CA LYS A 277 24.34 -12.21 -11.74
C LYS A 277 23.51 -13.47 -11.98
N PHE A 278 23.74 -14.45 -11.16
CA PHE A 278 23.09 -15.75 -11.28
C PHE A 278 22.78 -16.35 -9.91
N VAL A 279 21.93 -17.35 -9.91
CA VAL A 279 21.65 -18.22 -8.78
C VAL A 279 21.76 -19.68 -9.21
N THR A 280 22.29 -20.51 -8.34
CA THR A 280 22.39 -21.96 -8.60
C THR A 280 21.14 -22.66 -8.04
N ILE A 281 20.42 -23.38 -8.89
CA ILE A 281 19.26 -24.18 -8.52
C ILE A 281 19.46 -25.57 -9.09
N ASP A 282 19.46 -26.59 -8.23
CA ASP A 282 19.71 -28.00 -8.62
C ASP A 282 20.94 -28.20 -9.52
N GLY A 283 22.04 -27.50 -9.19
CA GLY A 283 23.32 -27.63 -9.90
C GLY A 283 23.41 -26.86 -11.22
N VAL A 284 22.39 -26.13 -11.62
CA VAL A 284 22.36 -25.26 -12.80
C VAL A 284 22.38 -23.80 -12.39
N ASN A 285 23.22 -23.01 -13.04
CA ASN A 285 23.28 -21.56 -12.83
C ASN A 285 22.26 -20.87 -13.74
N TRP A 286 21.38 -20.10 -13.11
CA TRP A 286 20.29 -19.37 -13.78
C TRP A 286 20.49 -17.87 -13.62
N ARG A 287 20.34 -17.14 -14.71
CA ARG A 287 20.28 -15.68 -14.74
C ARG A 287 18.89 -15.20 -15.11
N LYS A 288 18.63 -13.91 -14.98
CA LYS A 288 17.45 -13.31 -15.58
C LYS A 288 17.50 -13.47 -17.10
N ALA A 289 16.39 -13.89 -17.69
CA ALA A 289 16.29 -13.99 -19.14
C ALA A 289 16.25 -12.59 -19.78
N ARG A 290 16.84 -12.44 -20.94
CA ARG A 290 16.70 -11.28 -21.83
C ARG A 290 15.53 -11.53 -22.78
N GLU A 291 15.00 -10.48 -23.35
CA GLU A 291 13.91 -10.59 -24.33
C GLU A 291 14.31 -11.48 -25.52
N SER A 292 15.58 -11.40 -25.93
CA SER A 292 16.15 -12.20 -27.05
C SER A 292 16.42 -13.67 -26.72
N ASP A 293 16.41 -14.07 -25.44
CA ASP A 293 16.66 -15.45 -25.07
C ASP A 293 15.48 -16.35 -25.47
N PRO A 294 15.76 -17.57 -25.97
CA PRO A 294 14.70 -18.55 -26.20
C PRO A 294 14.03 -18.94 -24.89
N ILE A 295 12.79 -19.38 -24.98
CA ILE A 295 12.05 -19.90 -23.82
C ILE A 295 12.57 -21.29 -23.49
N VAL A 296 12.97 -21.47 -22.22
CA VAL A 296 13.32 -22.77 -21.64
C VAL A 296 12.48 -23.01 -20.40
N THR A 297 12.17 -24.26 -20.11
CA THR A 297 11.44 -24.61 -18.89
C THR A 297 12.20 -24.14 -17.64
N ALA A 298 11.55 -23.39 -16.78
CA ALA A 298 12.13 -22.92 -15.54
C ALA A 298 12.39 -24.05 -14.54
N PRO A 299 13.38 -23.90 -13.64
CA PRO A 299 13.59 -24.87 -12.58
C PRO A 299 12.44 -24.83 -11.58
N GLN A 300 12.24 -25.93 -10.85
CA GLN A 300 11.38 -25.94 -9.68
C GLN A 300 12.15 -25.32 -8.51
N ILE A 301 11.61 -24.26 -7.92
CA ILE A 301 12.26 -23.56 -6.80
C ILE A 301 11.81 -24.16 -5.46
N PRO A 302 12.72 -24.26 -4.47
CA PRO A 302 12.38 -24.78 -3.15
C PRO A 302 11.50 -23.80 -2.36
N PHE A 303 10.76 -24.32 -1.35
CA PHE A 303 9.89 -23.54 -0.45
C PHE A 303 10.41 -23.45 0.99
N LYS A 304 11.65 -23.77 1.26
CA LYS A 304 12.23 -23.74 2.60
C LYS A 304 13.24 -22.63 2.77
#